data_e037a9b05f3661d5b2dff7e11572a011
#
_entry.id   e037a9b05f3661d5b2dff7e11572a011
#
_cell.length_a   1.000
_cell.length_b   1.000
_cell.length_c   1.000
_cell.angle_alpha   90.00
_cell.angle_beta   90.00
_cell.angle_gamma   90.00
#
_symmetry.space_group_name_H-M   'P 1'
#
loop_
_entity.id
_entity.type
_entity.pdbx_description
1 polymer ?
#
loop_
_entity_poly.entity_id
_entity_poly.type
_entity_poly.pdbx_seq_one_letter_code
_entity_poly.pdbx_strand_id
1 'polypeptide(L)'
;MSKTKECFAYNTKIIETPTTKEVYIYENPIFIHSKEKADLTDTSNRKKFDEMSAHKQYDSLKRKQKHYEQARWDIARIVDCNFDNRTKFVTLTFKENIQEILITNRKFKYFIQRLNYYLYHTKTQLLKYLATWEKQKRGAIHYHVIFFDFPYIAKEKLQNLWSHGFIKINRIDVDSKENRGRYLSKYFGKDLDLKEHKKKAFFKSQNLKVPHETKVMLTEDILHDLQKENIVFQKEYTRQIYDTNAFLSTGSCLKDSSVIYIKIKKENPCVKGESYG
;
A
#
# COMPACT_ATOMS: atom_id res chain seq x y z
N MET A 1 40.64 9.38 0.75
CA MET A 1 39.86 9.50 -0.49
C MET A 1 38.41 9.73 -0.11
N SER A 2 37.92 10.95 -0.29
CA SER A 2 36.50 11.31 -0.02
C SER A 2 35.63 10.63 -1.06
N LYS A 3 34.76 9.72 -0.63
CA LYS A 3 33.72 9.16 -1.49
C LYS A 3 32.75 10.29 -1.85
N THR A 4 32.77 10.72 -3.09
CA THR A 4 31.75 11.63 -3.62
C THR A 4 30.38 11.04 -3.40
N LYS A 5 29.51 11.73 -2.62
CA LYS A 5 28.13 11.34 -2.42
C LYS A 5 27.41 11.51 -3.75
N GLU A 6 26.96 10.42 -4.35
CA GLU A 6 26.11 10.48 -5.53
C GLU A 6 24.76 11.09 -5.11
N CYS A 7 24.46 12.24 -5.68
CA CYS A 7 23.17 12.90 -5.53
C CYS A 7 22.38 12.69 -6.82
N PHE A 8 21.26 12.01 -6.72
CA PHE A 8 20.34 11.82 -7.85
C PHE A 8 19.14 12.76 -7.70
N ALA A 9 18.87 13.55 -8.75
CA ALA A 9 17.70 14.42 -8.81
C ALA A 9 16.67 13.89 -9.81
N TYR A 10 15.38 14.04 -9.50
CA TYR A 10 14.31 13.74 -10.43
C TYR A 10 13.16 14.73 -10.24
N ASN A 11 12.46 15.05 -11.30
CA ASN A 11 11.22 15.83 -11.26
C ASN A 11 10.01 15.04 -11.75
N THR A 12 10.21 13.79 -12.18
CA THR A 12 9.11 12.93 -12.63
C THR A 12 9.22 11.56 -11.99
N LYS A 13 8.12 11.12 -11.38
CA LYS A 13 7.96 9.77 -10.85
C LYS A 13 6.85 9.04 -11.58
N ILE A 14 7.16 7.88 -12.11
CA ILE A 14 6.24 7.01 -12.84
C ILE A 14 6.03 5.75 -12.01
N ILE A 15 4.77 5.36 -11.77
CA ILE A 15 4.40 4.13 -11.07
C ILE A 15 3.54 3.30 -12.02
N GLU A 16 4.01 2.11 -12.35
CA GLU A 16 3.35 1.23 -13.30
C GLU A 16 2.80 -0.03 -12.63
N THR A 17 1.55 -0.31 -12.95
CA THR A 17 0.86 -1.56 -12.64
C THR A 17 0.43 -2.24 -13.95
N PRO A 18 -0.12 -3.46 -13.92
CA PRO A 18 -0.61 -4.09 -15.14
C PRO A 18 -1.70 -3.32 -15.89
N THR A 19 -2.55 -2.56 -15.19
CA THR A 19 -3.69 -1.87 -15.80
C THR A 19 -3.51 -0.36 -15.90
N THR A 20 -2.63 0.24 -15.11
CA THR A 20 -2.47 1.69 -15.05
C THR A 20 -1.01 2.13 -15.01
N LYS A 21 -0.79 3.36 -15.48
CA LYS A 21 0.45 4.11 -15.32
C LYS A 21 0.10 5.43 -14.63
N GLU A 22 0.73 5.71 -13.52
CA GLU A 22 0.56 6.93 -12.74
C GLU A 22 1.82 7.77 -12.87
N VAL A 23 1.68 9.04 -13.26
CA VAL A 23 2.79 9.97 -13.46
C VAL A 23 2.62 11.15 -12.52
N TYR A 24 3.68 11.46 -11.77
CA TYR A 24 3.79 12.63 -10.92
C TYR A 24 4.88 13.53 -11.47
N ILE A 25 4.54 14.73 -11.90
CA ILE A 25 5.48 15.74 -12.38
C ILE A 25 5.59 16.82 -11.30
N TYR A 26 6.78 17.01 -10.79
CA TYR A 26 7.09 17.97 -9.73
C TYR A 26 7.69 19.23 -10.34
N GLU A 27 7.15 20.38 -9.99
CA GLU A 27 7.69 21.68 -10.39
C GLU A 27 9.17 21.85 -9.93
N ASN A 28 9.44 21.50 -8.68
CA ASN A 28 10.77 21.53 -8.13
C ASN A 28 11.35 20.10 -8.04
N PRO A 29 12.57 19.85 -8.57
CA PRO A 29 13.20 18.54 -8.49
C PRO A 29 13.35 18.03 -7.06
N ILE A 30 13.25 16.72 -6.91
CA ILE A 30 13.46 16.02 -5.64
C ILE A 30 14.86 15.42 -5.65
N PHE A 31 15.66 15.78 -4.66
CA PHE A 31 17.02 15.27 -4.50
C PHE A 31 17.00 14.04 -3.59
N ILE A 32 17.59 12.95 -4.07
CA ILE A 32 17.84 11.76 -3.27
C ILE A 32 19.32 11.74 -2.93
N HIS A 33 19.60 11.99 -1.66
CA HIS A 33 20.96 11.78 -1.14
C HIS A 33 21.10 10.31 -0.73
N SER A 34 22.23 9.70 -1.06
CA SER A 34 22.59 8.40 -0.51
C SER A 34 22.58 8.52 1.02
N LYS A 35 21.65 7.88 1.68
CA LYS A 35 21.65 7.81 3.14
C LYS A 35 22.87 7.02 3.55
N GLU A 36 23.90 7.69 4.08
CA GLU A 36 24.74 7.01 5.06
C GLU A 36 23.77 6.43 6.10
N LYS A 37 24.01 5.18 6.50
CA LYS A 37 23.29 4.62 7.66
C LYS A 37 23.56 5.62 8.79
N ALA A 38 22.61 6.53 9.02
CA ALA A 38 22.64 7.34 10.22
C ALA A 38 22.76 6.32 11.34
N ASP A 39 23.79 6.44 12.14
CA ASP A 39 23.90 5.68 13.39
C ASP A 39 22.52 5.73 14.03
N LEU A 40 22.01 4.56 14.40
CA LEU A 40 20.71 4.42 15.02
C LEU A 40 20.73 5.32 16.24
N THR A 41 20.31 6.57 16.05
CA THR A 41 20.18 7.51 17.15
C THR A 41 19.30 6.82 18.16
N ASP A 42 19.84 6.70 19.36
CA ASP A 42 19.19 6.08 20.51
C ASP A 42 17.70 6.46 20.56
N THR A 43 16.85 5.48 20.28
CA THR A 43 15.40 5.67 20.26
C THR A 43 14.81 5.64 21.65
N SER A 44 15.63 5.39 22.70
CA SER A 44 15.23 5.27 24.09
C SER A 44 14.61 6.55 24.64
N ASN A 45 14.99 7.72 24.10
CA ASN A 45 14.54 9.03 24.55
C ASN A 45 13.32 9.61 23.80
N ARG A 46 12.62 8.82 22.95
CA ARG A 46 11.42 9.32 22.29
C ARG A 46 10.25 9.40 23.24
N LYS A 47 9.80 10.63 23.52
CA LYS A 47 8.59 10.88 24.32
C LYS A 47 7.39 10.11 23.74
N LYS A 48 6.57 9.56 24.64
CA LYS A 48 5.29 8.95 24.25
C LYS A 48 4.36 10.03 23.70
N PHE A 49 3.35 9.61 22.92
CA PHE A 49 2.40 10.56 22.29
C PHE A 49 1.75 11.50 23.33
N ASP A 50 1.34 10.95 24.46
CA ASP A 50 0.67 11.70 25.53
C ASP A 50 1.61 12.67 26.27
N GLU A 51 2.92 12.49 26.18
CA GLU A 51 3.96 13.33 26.77
C GLU A 51 4.43 14.44 25.82
N MET A 52 3.89 14.48 24.60
CA MET A 52 4.23 15.48 23.59
C MET A 52 3.39 16.75 23.78
N SER A 53 3.94 17.92 23.40
CA SER A 53 3.16 19.16 23.33
C SER A 53 2.01 19.02 22.32
N ALA A 54 0.91 19.76 22.51
CA ALA A 54 -0.27 19.75 21.64
C ALA A 54 0.09 19.93 20.16
N HIS A 55 1.03 20.83 19.85
CA HIS A 55 1.50 21.04 18.48
C HIS A 55 2.18 19.77 17.88
N LYS A 56 3.05 19.11 18.65
CA LYS A 56 3.71 17.87 18.22
C LYS A 56 2.72 16.71 18.09
N GLN A 57 1.70 16.65 18.94
CA GLN A 57 0.60 15.68 18.83
C GLN A 57 -0.19 15.92 17.54
N TYR A 58 -0.55 17.16 17.24
CA TYR A 58 -1.24 17.54 16.01
C TYR A 58 -0.43 17.15 14.76
N ASP A 59 0.86 17.48 14.71
CA ASP A 59 1.74 17.09 13.61
C ASP A 59 1.86 15.56 13.46
N SER A 60 1.88 14.85 14.58
CA SER A 60 1.90 13.37 14.56
C SER A 60 0.63 12.79 13.98
N LEU A 61 -0.55 13.35 14.31
CA LEU A 61 -1.83 12.94 13.75
C LEU A 61 -1.93 13.24 12.25
N LYS A 62 -1.49 14.43 11.82
CA LYS A 62 -1.44 14.84 10.42
C LYS A 62 -0.54 13.91 9.57
N ARG A 63 0.64 13.55 10.10
CA ARG A 63 1.53 12.55 9.47
C ARG A 63 0.88 11.17 9.41
N LYS A 64 0.15 10.76 10.46
CA LYS A 64 -0.58 9.50 10.50
C LYS A 64 -1.65 9.45 9.41
N GLN A 65 -2.45 10.49 9.26
CA GLN A 65 -3.48 10.59 8.22
C GLN A 65 -2.85 10.45 6.82
N LYS A 66 -1.81 11.24 6.53
CA LYS A 66 -1.09 11.16 5.26
C LYS A 66 -0.51 9.76 4.98
N HIS A 67 0.02 9.11 6.02
CA HIS A 67 0.52 7.73 5.89
C HIS A 67 -0.60 6.74 5.54
N TYR A 68 -1.81 6.90 6.10
CA TYR A 68 -2.93 6.03 5.80
C TYR A 68 -3.51 6.27 4.40
N GLU A 69 -3.56 7.51 3.96
CA GLU A 69 -3.93 7.85 2.58
C GLU A 69 -2.97 7.19 1.59
N GLN A 70 -1.66 7.30 1.83
CA GLN A 70 -0.65 6.63 1.03
C GLN A 70 -0.82 5.11 1.05
N ALA A 71 -1.08 4.52 2.22
CA ALA A 71 -1.31 3.08 2.36
C ALA A 71 -2.51 2.58 1.53
N ARG A 72 -3.56 3.37 1.38
CA ARG A 72 -4.70 3.04 0.49
C ARG A 72 -4.28 2.93 -0.97
N TRP A 73 -3.47 3.86 -1.45
CA TRP A 73 -2.94 3.82 -2.82
C TRP A 73 -2.01 2.64 -3.03
N ASP A 74 -1.12 2.37 -2.07
CA ASP A 74 -0.20 1.24 -2.14
C ASP A 74 -0.96 -0.10 -2.15
N ILE A 75 -2.02 -0.23 -1.34
CA ILE A 75 -2.92 -1.39 -1.36
C ILE A 75 -3.55 -1.56 -2.74
N ALA A 76 -4.10 -0.48 -3.32
CA ALA A 76 -4.74 -0.54 -4.62
C ALA A 76 -3.77 -1.01 -5.72
N ARG A 77 -2.55 -0.49 -5.72
CA ARG A 77 -1.49 -0.89 -6.66
C ARG A 77 -1.04 -2.34 -6.46
N ILE A 78 -0.86 -2.77 -5.20
CA ILE A 78 -0.51 -4.17 -4.89
C ILE A 78 -1.61 -5.12 -5.34
N VAL A 79 -2.87 -4.77 -5.13
CA VAL A 79 -4.00 -5.57 -5.62
C VAL A 79 -3.96 -5.68 -7.14
N ASP A 80 -3.76 -4.56 -7.85
CA ASP A 80 -3.68 -4.56 -9.31
C ASP A 80 -2.53 -5.43 -9.85
N CYS A 81 -1.37 -5.39 -9.19
CA CYS A 81 -0.20 -6.20 -9.57
C CYS A 81 -0.37 -7.71 -9.36
N ASN A 82 -1.31 -8.14 -8.50
CA ASN A 82 -1.42 -9.54 -8.10
C ASN A 82 -2.79 -10.16 -8.40
N PHE A 83 -3.75 -9.36 -8.89
CA PHE A 83 -5.11 -9.83 -9.12
C PHE A 83 -5.16 -10.82 -10.28
N ASP A 84 -5.81 -11.96 -10.06
CA ASP A 84 -6.04 -13.03 -11.01
C ASP A 84 -7.45 -13.62 -10.86
N ASN A 85 -7.80 -14.61 -11.69
CA ASN A 85 -9.11 -15.29 -11.67
C ASN A 85 -9.29 -16.20 -10.42
N ARG A 86 -8.22 -16.52 -9.70
CA ARG A 86 -8.23 -17.31 -8.46
C ARG A 86 -8.21 -16.43 -7.21
N THR A 87 -8.16 -15.10 -7.36
CA THR A 87 -8.18 -14.16 -6.23
C THR A 87 -9.47 -14.30 -5.44
N LYS A 88 -9.36 -14.43 -4.11
CA LYS A 88 -10.48 -14.56 -3.18
C LYS A 88 -10.43 -13.50 -2.10
N PHE A 89 -11.58 -12.94 -1.77
CA PHE A 89 -11.76 -12.05 -0.64
C PHE A 89 -12.43 -12.80 0.51
N VAL A 90 -11.75 -12.89 1.63
CA VAL A 90 -12.17 -13.69 2.78
C VAL A 90 -12.29 -12.80 4.01
N THR A 91 -13.41 -12.92 4.74
CA THR A 91 -13.57 -12.32 6.07
C THR A 91 -13.46 -13.41 7.13
N LEU A 92 -12.58 -13.22 8.09
CA LEU A 92 -12.35 -14.11 9.23
C LEU A 92 -12.90 -13.44 10.48
N THR A 93 -13.86 -14.07 11.15
CA THR A 93 -14.46 -13.55 12.39
C THR A 93 -14.13 -14.46 13.56
N PHE A 94 -14.05 -13.88 14.76
CA PHE A 94 -13.93 -14.65 15.98
C PHE A 94 -15.32 -14.93 16.57
N LYS A 95 -15.54 -16.16 17.07
CA LYS A 95 -16.73 -16.51 17.83
C LYS A 95 -16.75 -15.74 19.16
N GLU A 96 -15.59 -15.66 19.80
CA GLU A 96 -15.37 -14.91 21.04
C GLU A 96 -15.23 -13.40 20.75
N ASN A 97 -15.62 -12.57 21.71
CA ASN A 97 -15.47 -11.12 21.62
C ASN A 97 -14.03 -10.69 21.98
N ILE A 98 -13.06 -11.10 21.16
CA ILE A 98 -11.65 -10.74 21.40
C ILE A 98 -11.40 -9.33 20.86
N GLN A 99 -11.02 -8.42 21.74
CA GLN A 99 -10.73 -7.02 21.43
C GLN A 99 -9.23 -6.70 21.41
N GLU A 100 -8.39 -7.62 21.92
CA GLU A 100 -6.95 -7.46 22.00
C GLU A 100 -6.28 -7.83 20.68
N ILE A 101 -5.63 -6.82 20.06
CA ILE A 101 -5.01 -6.99 18.74
C ILE A 101 -3.80 -7.93 18.74
N LEU A 102 -3.05 -8.02 19.82
CA LEU A 102 -1.87 -8.90 19.90
C LEU A 102 -2.27 -10.37 19.89
N ILE A 103 -3.35 -10.71 20.61
CA ILE A 103 -3.90 -12.07 20.65
C ILE A 103 -4.42 -12.46 19.25
N THR A 104 -5.25 -11.59 18.65
CA THR A 104 -5.84 -11.87 17.34
C THR A 104 -4.78 -11.95 16.24
N ASN A 105 -3.76 -11.08 16.24
CA ASN A 105 -2.64 -11.15 15.29
C ASN A 105 -1.86 -12.47 15.40
N ARG A 106 -1.66 -13.00 16.61
CA ARG A 106 -1.01 -14.30 16.82
C ARG A 106 -1.86 -15.43 16.23
N LYS A 107 -3.17 -15.43 16.49
CA LYS A 107 -4.11 -16.41 15.93
C LYS A 107 -4.15 -16.36 14.41
N PHE A 108 -4.18 -15.14 13.84
CA PHE A 108 -4.12 -14.90 12.39
C PHE A 108 -2.82 -15.43 11.79
N LYS A 109 -1.67 -15.13 12.40
CA LYS A 109 -0.36 -15.62 11.93
C LYS A 109 -0.32 -17.15 11.90
N TYR A 110 -0.80 -17.82 12.94
CA TYR A 110 -0.85 -19.28 12.97
C TYR A 110 -1.81 -19.87 11.93
N PHE A 111 -2.93 -19.22 11.67
CA PHE A 111 -3.82 -19.60 10.59
C PHE A 111 -3.12 -19.54 9.23
N ILE A 112 -2.44 -18.44 8.91
CA ILE A 112 -1.69 -18.27 7.66
C ILE A 112 -0.62 -19.37 7.51
N GLN A 113 0.11 -19.70 8.58
CA GLN A 113 1.12 -20.76 8.56
C GLN A 113 0.51 -22.14 8.30
N ARG A 114 -0.59 -22.49 8.99
CA ARG A 114 -1.31 -23.76 8.77
C ARG A 114 -1.89 -23.86 7.38
N LEU A 115 -2.49 -22.78 6.87
CA LEU A 115 -3.05 -22.73 5.54
C LEU A 115 -1.96 -22.87 4.48
N ASN A 116 -0.84 -22.17 4.63
CA ASN A 116 0.30 -22.30 3.74
C ASN A 116 0.83 -23.75 3.71
N TYR A 117 1.01 -24.35 4.87
CA TYR A 117 1.47 -25.73 4.96
C TYR A 117 0.48 -26.72 4.36
N TYR A 118 -0.81 -26.54 4.61
CA TYR A 118 -1.85 -27.39 4.03
C TYR A 118 -1.88 -27.34 2.50
N LEU A 119 -1.71 -26.15 1.91
CA LEU A 119 -1.80 -25.94 0.46
C LEU A 119 -0.52 -26.36 -0.28
N TYR A 120 0.64 -26.18 0.33
CA TYR A 120 1.92 -26.26 -0.36
C TYR A 120 2.91 -27.25 0.27
N HIS A 121 2.56 -27.90 1.38
CA HIS A 121 3.39 -28.87 2.11
C HIS A 121 4.80 -28.35 2.48
N THR A 122 4.93 -27.02 2.66
CA THR A 122 6.19 -26.38 3.01
C THR A 122 6.01 -25.31 4.09
N LYS A 123 7.07 -25.06 4.86
CA LYS A 123 7.14 -23.94 5.82
C LYS A 123 7.50 -22.63 5.13
N THR A 124 8.09 -22.68 3.93
CA THR A 124 8.37 -21.48 3.13
C THR A 124 7.08 -20.80 2.75
N GLN A 125 6.99 -19.48 2.90
CA GLN A 125 5.78 -18.71 2.60
C GLN A 125 5.54 -18.62 1.09
N LEU A 126 4.68 -19.48 0.57
CA LEU A 126 4.21 -19.45 -0.83
C LEU A 126 2.84 -18.79 -0.96
N LEU A 127 1.99 -18.89 0.07
CA LEU A 127 0.67 -18.27 0.10
C LEU A 127 0.79 -16.75 -0.03
N LYS A 128 0.18 -16.21 -1.08
CA LYS A 128 0.14 -14.78 -1.38
C LYS A 128 -1.10 -14.15 -0.76
N TYR A 129 -0.92 -13.17 0.11
CA TYR A 129 -2.05 -12.51 0.76
C TYR A 129 -1.78 -11.05 1.11
N LEU A 130 -2.87 -10.31 1.21
CA LEU A 130 -2.96 -8.97 1.77
C LEU A 130 -4.10 -8.96 2.79
N ALA A 131 -3.87 -8.48 4.00
CA ALA A 131 -4.86 -8.53 5.08
C ALA A 131 -4.90 -7.23 5.89
N THR A 132 -6.09 -6.87 6.34
CA THR A 132 -6.31 -5.82 7.34
C THR A 132 -7.25 -6.34 8.42
N TRP A 133 -7.30 -5.63 9.53
CA TRP A 133 -8.26 -5.90 10.58
C TRP A 133 -9.14 -4.68 10.86
N GLU A 134 -10.33 -4.91 11.33
CA GLU A 134 -11.25 -3.87 11.80
C GLU A 134 -11.96 -4.32 13.09
N LYS A 135 -12.52 -3.37 13.84
CA LYS A 135 -13.37 -3.65 15.01
C LYS A 135 -14.83 -3.66 14.58
N GLN A 136 -15.55 -4.71 14.92
CA GLN A 136 -17.01 -4.76 14.76
C GLN A 136 -17.68 -3.82 15.76
N LYS A 137 -18.98 -3.55 15.58
CA LYS A 137 -19.78 -2.72 16.51
C LYS A 137 -19.69 -3.19 17.98
N ARG A 138 -19.57 -4.51 18.22
CA ARG A 138 -19.36 -5.10 19.54
C ARG A 138 -17.93 -5.03 20.06
N GLY A 139 -17.01 -4.42 19.31
CA GLY A 139 -15.59 -4.30 19.64
C GLY A 139 -14.70 -5.49 19.20
N ALA A 140 -15.29 -6.63 18.82
CA ALA A 140 -14.55 -7.81 18.38
C ALA A 140 -13.74 -7.49 17.10
N ILE A 141 -12.51 -7.98 17.07
CA ILE A 141 -11.64 -7.85 15.90
C ILE A 141 -12.03 -8.89 14.86
N HIS A 142 -12.03 -8.51 13.58
CA HIS A 142 -12.08 -9.43 12.47
C HIS A 142 -11.07 -9.02 11.36
N TYR A 143 -10.74 -9.99 10.50
CA TYR A 143 -9.77 -9.78 9.43
C TYR A 143 -10.46 -9.83 8.07
N HIS A 144 -10.09 -8.90 7.20
CA HIS A 144 -10.35 -8.95 5.77
C HIS A 144 -9.07 -9.36 5.06
N VAL A 145 -9.13 -10.44 4.30
CA VAL A 145 -7.96 -11.04 3.65
C VAL A 145 -8.25 -11.18 2.16
N ILE A 146 -7.35 -10.69 1.35
CA ILE A 146 -7.29 -11.00 -0.08
C ILE A 146 -6.22 -12.06 -0.26
N PHE A 147 -6.58 -13.21 -0.79
CA PHE A 147 -5.66 -14.23 -1.24
C PHE A 147 -5.54 -14.14 -2.76
N PHE A 148 -4.31 -14.12 -3.25
CA PHE A 148 -4.01 -14.12 -4.68
C PHE A 148 -3.51 -15.50 -5.10
N ASP A 149 -3.79 -15.87 -6.36
CA ASP A 149 -3.38 -17.18 -6.91
C ASP A 149 -3.77 -18.33 -5.94
N PHE A 150 -4.99 -18.24 -5.44
CA PHE A 150 -5.44 -19.08 -4.34
C PHE A 150 -5.98 -20.42 -4.85
N PRO A 151 -5.34 -21.56 -4.52
CA PRO A 151 -5.82 -22.87 -4.91
C PRO A 151 -7.22 -23.15 -4.35
N TYR A 152 -7.95 -24.05 -5.02
CA TYR A 152 -9.23 -24.48 -4.51
C TYR A 152 -9.06 -25.20 -3.16
N ILE A 153 -9.89 -24.82 -2.22
CA ILE A 153 -10.04 -25.48 -0.90
C ILE A 153 -11.52 -25.49 -0.53
N ALA A 154 -12.02 -26.63 -0.04
CA ALA A 154 -13.36 -26.73 0.46
C ALA A 154 -13.58 -25.78 1.64
N LYS A 155 -14.72 -25.12 1.71
CA LYS A 155 -15.04 -24.11 2.74
C LYS A 155 -14.92 -24.69 4.14
N GLU A 156 -15.40 -25.92 4.35
CA GLU A 156 -15.36 -26.64 5.62
C GLU A 156 -13.91 -26.84 6.08
N LYS A 157 -13.02 -27.20 5.16
CA LYS A 157 -11.60 -27.37 5.44
C LYS A 157 -10.93 -26.06 5.82
N LEU A 158 -11.23 -25.00 5.07
CA LEU A 158 -10.72 -23.65 5.37
C LEU A 158 -11.20 -23.17 6.75
N GLN A 159 -12.47 -23.44 7.09
CA GLN A 159 -13.04 -23.10 8.39
C GLN A 159 -12.40 -23.90 9.53
N ASN A 160 -12.14 -25.20 9.33
CA ASN A 160 -11.44 -26.03 10.30
C ASN A 160 -9.99 -25.53 10.53
N LEU A 161 -9.31 -25.06 9.49
CA LEU A 161 -8.00 -24.45 9.61
C LEU A 161 -8.07 -23.10 10.37
N TRP A 162 -9.12 -22.31 10.19
CA TRP A 162 -9.31 -21.09 10.96
C TRP A 162 -9.63 -21.41 12.43
N SER A 163 -10.58 -22.29 12.71
CA SER A 163 -10.99 -22.83 14.02
C SER A 163 -11.41 -21.82 15.10
N HIS A 164 -11.38 -20.52 14.84
CA HIS A 164 -11.69 -19.49 15.82
C HIS A 164 -13.06 -18.84 15.65
N GLY A 165 -13.80 -19.21 14.61
CA GLY A 165 -15.11 -18.63 14.32
C GLY A 165 -15.50 -18.79 12.86
N PHE A 166 -16.24 -17.84 12.32
CA PHE A 166 -16.79 -17.92 10.98
C PHE A 166 -15.84 -17.43 9.90
N ILE A 167 -15.92 -18.07 8.73
CA ILE A 167 -15.31 -17.62 7.48
C ILE A 167 -16.41 -17.26 6.49
N LYS A 168 -16.33 -16.07 5.93
CA LYS A 168 -17.11 -15.65 4.76
C LYS A 168 -16.18 -15.47 3.57
N ILE A 169 -16.44 -16.24 2.50
CA ILE A 169 -15.75 -16.07 1.23
C ILE A 169 -16.65 -15.21 0.36
N ASN A 170 -16.17 -14.04 -0.04
CA ASN A 170 -16.88 -13.13 -0.91
C ASN A 170 -16.37 -13.30 -2.33
N ARG A 171 -17.29 -13.35 -3.30
CA ARG A 171 -16.95 -13.20 -4.70
C ARG A 171 -16.53 -11.76 -4.94
N ILE A 172 -15.44 -11.57 -5.65
CA ILE A 172 -15.01 -10.23 -6.07
C ILE A 172 -15.70 -10.00 -7.41
N ASP A 173 -16.85 -9.34 -7.35
CA ASP A 173 -17.59 -8.93 -8.52
C ASP A 173 -17.30 -7.46 -8.78
N VAL A 174 -16.50 -7.20 -9.80
CA VAL A 174 -16.09 -5.83 -10.16
C VAL A 174 -16.21 -5.68 -11.66
N ASP A 175 -17.03 -4.73 -12.07
CA ASP A 175 -17.39 -4.47 -13.45
C ASP A 175 -16.19 -4.11 -14.35
N SER A 176 -15.08 -3.65 -13.79
CA SER A 176 -13.88 -3.31 -14.55
C SER A 176 -12.58 -3.67 -13.83
N LYS A 177 -11.57 -4.07 -14.59
CA LYS A 177 -10.24 -4.43 -14.07
C LYS A 177 -9.58 -3.26 -13.32
N GLU A 178 -9.80 -2.03 -13.78
CA GLU A 178 -9.20 -0.81 -13.22
C GLU A 178 -9.76 -0.44 -11.85
N ASN A 179 -11.00 -0.87 -11.56
CA ASN A 179 -11.68 -0.57 -10.29
C ASN A 179 -11.43 -1.59 -9.18
N ARG A 180 -10.82 -2.75 -9.50
CA ARG A 180 -10.59 -3.84 -8.53
C ARG A 180 -9.75 -3.42 -7.35
N GLY A 181 -8.61 -2.80 -7.61
CA GLY A 181 -7.73 -2.27 -6.56
C GLY A 181 -8.45 -1.22 -5.72
N ARG A 182 -9.17 -0.29 -6.35
CA ARG A 182 -9.93 0.76 -5.68
C ARG A 182 -11.10 0.21 -4.87
N TYR A 183 -11.83 -0.78 -5.40
CA TYR A 183 -12.93 -1.44 -4.68
C TYR A 183 -12.42 -2.15 -3.42
N LEU A 184 -11.39 -2.96 -3.55
CA LEU A 184 -10.82 -3.70 -2.43
C LEU A 184 -10.13 -2.79 -1.42
N SER A 185 -9.49 -1.71 -1.86
CA SER A 185 -8.87 -0.73 -0.96
C SER A 185 -9.86 -0.03 -0.03
N LYS A 186 -11.16 0.07 -0.42
CA LYS A 186 -12.21 0.60 0.46
C LYS A 186 -12.37 -0.23 1.74
N TYR A 187 -12.33 -1.57 1.63
CA TYR A 187 -12.40 -2.44 2.81
C TYR A 187 -11.17 -2.31 3.70
N PHE A 188 -10.01 -2.01 3.11
CA PHE A 188 -8.77 -1.80 3.84
C PHE A 188 -8.66 -0.40 4.44
N GLY A 189 -9.40 0.57 3.89
CA GLY A 189 -9.36 1.97 4.31
C GLY A 189 -10.39 2.36 5.36
N LYS A 190 -11.39 1.51 5.62
CA LYS A 190 -12.59 1.89 6.35
C LYS A 190 -12.35 2.32 7.80
N ASP A 191 -11.35 1.75 8.46
CA ASP A 191 -11.05 2.02 9.87
C ASP A 191 -9.58 2.35 10.11
N LEU A 192 -8.88 2.84 9.09
CA LEU A 192 -7.48 3.24 9.25
C LEU A 192 -7.34 4.34 10.29
N ASP A 193 -8.31 5.25 10.38
CA ASP A 193 -8.30 6.38 11.30
C ASP A 193 -8.50 5.94 12.77
N LEU A 194 -9.16 4.80 12.99
CA LEU A 194 -9.41 4.22 14.31
C LEU A 194 -8.26 3.35 14.83
N LYS A 195 -7.28 3.05 13.97
CA LYS A 195 -6.13 2.23 14.40
C LYS A 195 -5.24 3.04 15.34
N GLU A 196 -4.88 2.41 16.44
CA GLU A 196 -3.98 2.99 17.42
C GLU A 196 -2.66 3.44 16.81
N HIS A 197 -2.08 4.48 17.37
CA HIS A 197 -0.76 4.98 16.97
C HIS A 197 0.28 3.86 16.94
N LYS A 198 1.10 3.80 15.89
CA LYS A 198 2.15 2.76 15.66
C LYS A 198 1.66 1.34 15.34
N LYS A 199 0.38 1.07 15.17
CA LYS A 199 -0.10 -0.24 14.69
C LYS A 199 -0.03 -0.31 13.16
N LYS A 200 0.33 -1.47 12.62
CA LYS A 200 0.37 -1.68 11.17
C LYS A 200 -1.02 -1.51 10.54
N ALA A 201 -1.09 -0.72 9.48
CA ALA A 201 -2.34 -0.51 8.75
C ALA A 201 -2.83 -1.81 8.08
N PHE A 202 -1.91 -2.60 7.54
CA PHE A 202 -2.20 -3.86 6.87
C PHE A 202 -1.01 -4.83 6.97
N PHE A 203 -1.29 -6.11 6.70
CA PHE A 203 -0.31 -7.18 6.61
C PHE A 203 -0.22 -7.64 5.17
N LYS A 204 0.97 -7.99 4.72
CA LYS A 204 1.17 -8.59 3.39
C LYS A 204 2.23 -9.67 3.43
N SER A 205 2.06 -10.67 2.59
CA SER A 205 3.13 -11.64 2.32
C SER A 205 4.26 -10.95 1.52
N GLN A 206 5.49 -11.42 1.69
CA GLN A 206 6.66 -10.79 1.05
C GLN A 206 6.80 -11.15 -0.44
N ASN A 207 6.13 -12.20 -0.89
CA ASN A 207 6.16 -12.72 -2.26
C ASN A 207 5.13 -12.08 -3.21
N LEU A 208 4.52 -10.96 -2.81
CA LEU A 208 3.64 -10.18 -3.69
C LEU A 208 4.46 -9.38 -4.71
N LYS A 209 3.95 -9.31 -5.94
CA LYS A 209 4.45 -8.37 -6.94
C LYS A 209 4.16 -6.95 -6.47
N VAL A 210 5.12 -6.07 -6.66
CA VAL A 210 4.99 -4.64 -6.37
C VAL A 210 4.96 -3.84 -7.67
N PRO A 211 4.35 -2.65 -7.70
CA PRO A 211 4.39 -1.80 -8.88
C PRO A 211 5.83 -1.42 -9.22
N HIS A 212 6.11 -1.25 -10.49
CA HIS A 212 7.39 -0.74 -10.96
C HIS A 212 7.41 0.79 -10.77
N GLU A 213 8.44 1.30 -10.10
CA GLU A 213 8.63 2.73 -9.87
C GLU A 213 9.87 3.22 -10.58
N THR A 214 9.71 4.21 -11.45
CA THR A 214 10.80 4.88 -12.17
C THR A 214 10.85 6.36 -11.77
N LYS A 215 12.05 6.89 -11.59
CA LYS A 215 12.31 8.30 -11.26
C LYS A 215 13.27 8.86 -12.29
N VAL A 216 12.85 9.91 -13.01
CA VAL A 216 13.59 10.49 -14.12
C VAL A 216 13.47 12.02 -14.10
N MET A 217 14.34 12.68 -14.83
CA MET A 217 14.11 14.07 -15.22
C MET A 217 13.18 14.08 -16.44
N LEU A 218 12.14 14.93 -16.40
CA LEU A 218 11.22 15.11 -17.52
C LEU A 218 11.97 15.66 -18.73
N THR A 219 11.88 14.97 -19.85
CA THR A 219 12.37 15.41 -21.16
C THR A 219 11.20 15.69 -22.09
N GLU A 220 11.46 16.39 -23.20
CA GLU A 220 10.43 16.66 -24.23
C GLU A 220 9.88 15.35 -24.82
N ASP A 221 10.73 14.34 -25.00
CA ASP A 221 10.32 13.02 -25.51
C ASP A 221 9.32 12.35 -24.56
N ILE A 222 9.60 12.35 -23.26
CA ILE A 222 8.70 11.77 -22.25
C ILE A 222 7.36 12.54 -22.25
N LEU A 223 7.39 13.86 -22.35
CA LEU A 223 6.16 14.67 -22.37
C LEU A 223 5.34 14.39 -23.62
N HIS A 224 5.98 14.29 -24.79
CA HIS A 224 5.32 13.97 -26.06
C HIS A 224 4.69 12.58 -26.04
N ASP A 225 5.38 11.57 -25.45
CA ASP A 225 4.84 10.23 -25.32
C ASP A 225 3.62 10.19 -24.37
N LEU A 226 3.67 10.95 -23.27
CA LEU A 226 2.54 11.06 -22.35
C LEU A 226 1.29 11.67 -23.00
N GLN A 227 1.45 12.61 -23.93
CA GLN A 227 0.33 13.24 -24.66
C GLN A 227 -0.41 12.27 -25.60
N LYS A 228 0.27 11.21 -26.03
CA LYS A 228 -0.33 10.18 -26.90
C LYS A 228 -1.06 9.08 -26.13
N GLU A 229 -0.87 9.02 -24.80
CA GLU A 229 -1.42 7.96 -23.98
C GLU A 229 -2.90 8.24 -23.58
N ASN A 230 -3.63 7.18 -23.25
CA ASN A 230 -5.03 7.27 -22.81
C ASN A 230 -5.12 7.81 -21.38
N ILE A 231 -5.14 9.15 -21.24
CA ILE A 231 -5.26 9.83 -19.96
C ILE A 231 -6.70 9.73 -19.47
N VAL A 232 -6.91 9.06 -18.35
CA VAL A 232 -8.23 8.89 -17.72
C VAL A 232 -8.48 9.85 -16.56
N PHE A 233 -7.42 10.45 -16.02
CA PHE A 233 -7.53 11.43 -14.95
C PHE A 233 -6.27 12.29 -14.86
N GLN A 234 -6.47 13.59 -14.66
CA GLN A 234 -5.39 14.55 -14.40
C GLN A 234 -5.81 15.51 -13.30
N LYS A 235 -4.87 15.83 -12.42
CA LYS A 235 -5.08 16.81 -11.34
C LYS A 235 -3.78 17.51 -11.02
N GLU A 236 -3.87 18.82 -10.84
CA GLU A 236 -2.81 19.63 -10.25
C GLU A 236 -3.11 19.91 -8.78
N TYR A 237 -2.09 19.87 -7.93
CA TYR A 237 -2.21 20.22 -6.52
C TYR A 237 -0.87 20.77 -6.00
N THR A 238 -0.92 21.56 -4.94
CA THR A 238 0.27 22.09 -4.29
C THR A 238 0.72 21.22 -3.12
N ARG A 239 2.02 21.17 -2.89
CA ARG A 239 2.65 20.59 -1.70
C ARG A 239 3.62 21.58 -1.11
N GLN A 240 3.80 21.54 0.20
CA GLN A 240 4.82 22.33 0.86
C GLN A 240 6.17 21.60 0.80
N ILE A 241 7.20 22.31 0.39
CA ILE A 241 8.60 21.89 0.40
C ILE A 241 9.43 22.87 1.22
N TYR A 242 10.58 22.42 1.75
CA TYR A 242 11.54 23.33 2.35
C TYR A 242 12.32 24.04 1.25
N ASP A 243 12.36 25.37 1.31
CA ASP A 243 13.21 26.16 0.42
C ASP A 243 14.65 26.10 0.92
N THR A 244 15.48 25.36 0.21
CA THR A 244 16.90 25.24 0.55
C THR A 244 17.69 26.54 0.34
N ASN A 245 17.19 27.45 -0.49
CA ASN A 245 17.84 28.74 -0.71
C ASN A 245 17.56 29.75 0.43
N ALA A 246 16.40 29.64 1.08
CA ALA A 246 16.05 30.48 2.24
C ALA A 246 16.83 30.06 3.51
N PHE A 247 17.40 28.86 3.55
CA PHE A 247 18.18 28.36 4.69
C PHE A 247 19.45 29.19 4.97
N LEU A 248 19.96 29.89 3.95
CA LEU A 248 21.15 30.74 4.08
C LEU A 248 20.84 32.12 4.66
N SER A 249 19.58 32.54 4.73
CA SER A 249 19.27 33.92 5.15
C SER A 249 18.49 34.08 6.46
N THR A 250 17.53 33.21 6.82
CA THR A 250 16.70 33.47 8.04
C THR A 250 15.93 32.25 8.59
N GLY A 251 16.32 31.02 8.30
CA GLY A 251 15.58 29.84 8.79
C GLY A 251 14.73 29.17 7.69
N SER A 252 14.30 27.95 7.97
CA SER A 252 13.54 27.14 6.99
C SER A 252 12.22 27.80 6.61
N CYS A 253 12.12 28.34 5.41
CA CYS A 253 10.88 28.78 4.82
C CYS A 253 10.20 27.63 4.07
N LEU A 254 8.90 27.39 4.35
CA LEU A 254 8.08 26.47 3.57
C LEU A 254 7.65 27.20 2.30
N LYS A 255 7.89 26.59 1.17
CA LYS A 255 7.49 27.08 -0.16
C LYS A 255 6.46 26.12 -0.73
N ASP A 256 5.42 26.65 -1.35
CA ASP A 256 4.48 25.87 -2.13
C ASP A 256 5.13 25.44 -3.46
N SER A 257 4.91 24.21 -3.85
CA SER A 257 5.39 23.61 -5.10
C SER A 257 4.27 22.85 -5.77
N SER A 258 4.05 23.11 -7.06
CA SER A 258 3.03 22.41 -7.84
C SER A 258 3.44 20.97 -8.13
N VAL A 259 2.44 20.10 -8.20
CA VAL A 259 2.56 18.71 -8.63
C VAL A 259 1.42 18.39 -9.59
N ILE A 260 1.76 17.95 -10.79
CA ILE A 260 0.79 17.43 -11.74
C ILE A 260 0.74 15.91 -11.58
N TYR A 261 -0.44 15.39 -11.29
CA TYR A 261 -0.73 13.95 -11.24
C TYR A 261 -1.53 13.56 -12.48
N ILE A 262 -1.04 12.58 -13.22
CA ILE A 262 -1.69 12.03 -14.41
C ILE A 262 -1.88 10.54 -14.20
N LYS A 263 -3.09 10.05 -14.46
CA LYS A 263 -3.40 8.62 -14.49
C LYS A 263 -3.77 8.21 -15.90
N ILE A 264 -3.08 7.20 -16.39
CA ILE A 264 -3.19 6.66 -17.72
C ILE A 264 -3.70 5.22 -17.61
N LYS A 265 -4.65 4.86 -18.46
CA LYS A 265 -5.12 3.50 -18.60
C LYS A 265 -4.24 2.79 -19.63
N LYS A 266 -3.62 1.68 -19.23
CA LYS A 266 -2.91 0.82 -20.15
C LYS A 266 -3.92 0.02 -20.97
N GLU A 267 -3.77 0.03 -22.28
CA GLU A 267 -4.47 -0.91 -23.15
C GLU A 267 -3.98 -2.32 -22.80
N ASN A 268 -4.92 -3.24 -22.56
CA ASN A 268 -4.53 -4.65 -22.42
C ASN A 268 -3.84 -5.06 -23.71
N PRO A 269 -2.64 -5.67 -23.68
CA PRO A 269 -2.16 -6.39 -24.85
C PRO A 269 -3.25 -7.39 -25.18
N CYS A 270 -3.85 -7.24 -26.36
CA CYS A 270 -4.82 -8.18 -26.89
C CYS A 270 -4.28 -9.58 -26.67
N VAL A 271 -4.99 -10.40 -25.92
CA VAL A 271 -4.86 -11.84 -26.02
C VAL A 271 -5.23 -12.14 -27.48
N LYS A 272 -4.21 -12.25 -28.34
CA LYS A 272 -4.39 -12.75 -29.70
C LYS A 272 -5.07 -14.10 -29.53
N GLY A 273 -6.30 -14.15 -30.04
CA GLY A 273 -7.14 -15.35 -29.96
C GLY A 273 -6.38 -16.55 -30.41
N GLU A 274 -6.22 -17.52 -29.55
CA GLU A 274 -6.10 -18.90 -29.96
C GLU A 274 -7.50 -19.29 -30.45
N SER A 275 -7.66 -19.24 -31.79
CA SER A 275 -8.76 -19.89 -32.45
C SER A 275 -8.59 -21.39 -32.23
N TYR A 276 -9.38 -21.97 -31.37
CA TYR A 276 -9.60 -23.41 -31.36
C TYR A 276 -10.37 -23.76 -32.63
N GLY A 277 -9.60 -24.34 -33.63
CA GLY A 277 -10.15 -25.09 -34.71
C GLY A 277 -10.53 -26.50 -34.26
#